data_a65fee244ce7c3983582696850fb9c1c
#
_entry.id   a65fee244ce7c3983582696850fb9c1c
#
_cell.length_a   1.000
_cell.length_b   1.000
_cell.length_c   1.000
_cell.angle_alpha   90.00
_cell.angle_beta   90.00
_cell.angle_gamma   90.00
#
_symmetry.space_group_name_H-M   'P 1'
#
loop_
_entity.id
_entity.type
_entity.pdbx_description
1 polymer ?
#
loop_
_entity_poly.entity_id
_entity_poly.type
_entity_poly.pdbx_seq_one_letter_code
_entity_poly.pdbx_strand_id
1 'polypeptide(L)'
;KRFPERFFDVGIAEQHGVTMSAGMAAEGLKPVFAVYSTFLQRGYDQLLHDVCLQKLPVVFGIDRAGLVGADGETHQGVYDIAYFSTLPRGIKLFSPSSTNELCAMLDYALTLDMPCAIRYNRGLLPSRECSHGTSLEDWEIIKRPKCVTVAATGRLLQNAAAACEGLDVGLVNARLLCPIEEKHIELFENTRCLITVEDGNADTGFGAQMSRLAAAHGKMRVVNLGVPNIPIEAASIAEQDDFCGLTTEKLRKVILEAVEAVRGD
;
A
#
# COMPACT_ATOMS: atom_id res chain seq x y z
N LYS A 1 -15.13 8.55 22.18
CA LYS A 1 -16.39 8.91 22.89
C LYS A 1 -17.12 7.71 23.48
N ARG A 2 -16.96 6.48 22.89
CA ARG A 2 -17.62 5.26 23.39
C ARG A 2 -16.81 4.58 24.51
N PHE A 3 -15.48 4.68 24.44
CA PHE A 3 -14.55 4.08 25.41
C PHE A 3 -13.43 5.08 25.72
N PRO A 4 -13.72 6.18 26.46
CA PRO A 4 -12.75 7.25 26.71
C PRO A 4 -11.54 6.75 27.52
N GLU A 5 -11.71 5.74 28.35
CA GLU A 5 -10.65 5.12 29.15
C GLU A 5 -9.64 4.31 28.33
N ARG A 6 -9.92 4.08 27.05
CA ARG A 6 -9.03 3.38 26.11
C ARG A 6 -8.44 4.31 25.03
N PHE A 7 -8.67 5.61 25.15
CA PHE A 7 -8.20 6.59 24.20
C PHE A 7 -7.18 7.53 24.86
N PHE A 8 -6.00 7.62 24.27
CA PHE A 8 -4.89 8.43 24.76
C PHE A 8 -4.47 9.39 23.65
N ASP A 9 -4.64 10.69 23.89
CA ASP A 9 -4.13 11.72 23.02
C ASP A 9 -2.72 12.08 23.49
N VAL A 10 -1.72 11.78 22.65
CA VAL A 10 -0.31 12.04 22.95
C VAL A 10 0.17 13.40 22.43
N GLY A 11 -0.72 14.18 21.82
CA GLY A 11 -0.37 15.44 21.16
C GLY A 11 0.48 15.22 19.91
N ILE A 12 1.23 16.24 19.50
CA ILE A 12 2.14 16.17 18.35
C ILE A 12 3.48 15.58 18.84
N ALA A 13 3.48 14.27 19.06
CA ALA A 13 4.62 13.55 19.63
C ALA A 13 4.70 12.12 19.07
N GLU A 14 5.00 12.00 17.77
CA GLU A 14 4.97 10.73 17.03
C GLU A 14 5.94 9.71 17.62
N GLN A 15 7.17 10.11 17.95
CA GLN A 15 8.17 9.23 18.58
C GLN A 15 7.65 8.67 19.91
N HIS A 16 7.08 9.55 20.76
CA HIS A 16 6.50 9.14 22.03
C HIS A 16 5.33 8.17 21.82
N GLY A 17 4.45 8.45 20.86
CA GLY A 17 3.30 7.59 20.54
C GLY A 17 3.72 6.17 20.13
N VAL A 18 4.79 6.05 19.33
CA VAL A 18 5.34 4.74 18.96
C VAL A 18 5.94 4.02 20.18
N THR A 19 6.82 4.67 20.94
CA THR A 19 7.45 4.08 22.13
C THR A 19 6.42 3.72 23.21
N MET A 20 5.42 4.57 23.46
CA MET A 20 4.33 4.28 24.39
C MET A 20 3.53 3.04 23.95
N SER A 21 3.22 2.93 22.65
CA SER A 21 2.55 1.76 22.09
C SER A 21 3.40 0.50 22.25
N ALA A 22 4.72 0.60 22.04
CA ALA A 22 5.63 -0.52 22.28
C ALA A 22 5.60 -0.98 23.74
N GLY A 23 5.63 -0.05 24.69
CA GLY A 23 5.52 -0.35 26.13
C GLY A 23 4.19 -1.02 26.49
N MET A 24 3.07 -0.52 25.93
CA MET A 24 1.76 -1.15 26.11
C MET A 24 1.72 -2.59 25.57
N ALA A 25 2.30 -2.82 24.41
CA ALA A 25 2.37 -4.14 23.80
C ALA A 25 3.27 -5.10 24.59
N ALA A 26 4.37 -4.62 25.17
CA ALA A 26 5.26 -5.40 26.04
C ALA A 26 4.55 -5.89 27.33
N GLU A 27 3.57 -5.12 27.81
CA GLU A 27 2.71 -5.47 28.95
C GLU A 27 1.45 -6.30 28.53
N GLY A 28 1.41 -6.78 27.28
CA GLY A 28 0.34 -7.68 26.79
C GLY A 28 -0.92 -7.00 26.30
N LEU A 29 -0.92 -5.67 26.13
CA LEU A 29 -2.02 -4.95 25.50
C LEU A 29 -1.94 -5.05 23.97
N LYS A 30 -3.03 -4.73 23.28
CA LYS A 30 -3.10 -4.63 21.81
C LYS A 30 -3.31 -3.15 21.41
N PRO A 31 -2.27 -2.32 21.43
CA PRO A 31 -2.39 -0.89 21.07
C PRO A 31 -2.61 -0.70 19.58
N VAL A 32 -3.42 0.31 19.25
CA VAL A 32 -3.59 0.82 17.89
C VAL A 32 -3.09 2.26 17.88
N PHE A 33 -2.00 2.53 17.18
CA PHE A 33 -1.46 3.88 17.02
C PHE A 33 -1.92 4.47 15.69
N ALA A 34 -2.82 5.45 15.76
CA ALA A 34 -3.33 6.16 14.59
C ALA A 34 -2.51 7.43 14.34
N VAL A 35 -1.93 7.54 13.15
CA VAL A 35 -1.01 8.63 12.79
C VAL A 35 -1.06 8.89 11.29
N TYR A 36 -0.79 10.13 10.85
CA TYR A 36 -0.66 10.42 9.43
C TYR A 36 0.64 9.83 8.86
N SER A 37 0.55 9.32 7.64
CA SER A 37 1.69 8.73 6.93
C SER A 37 2.94 9.62 6.94
N THR A 38 2.80 10.89 6.57
CA THR A 38 3.91 11.84 6.55
C THR A 38 4.51 12.09 7.93
N PHE A 39 3.71 12.04 9.01
CA PHE A 39 4.19 12.32 10.36
C PHE A 39 4.85 11.12 11.02
N LEU A 40 4.47 9.91 10.67
CA LEU A 40 5.11 8.69 11.16
C LEU A 40 6.61 8.62 10.77
N GLN A 41 7.06 9.33 9.75
CA GLN A 41 8.48 9.45 9.41
C GLN A 41 9.33 9.90 10.60
N ARG A 42 8.80 10.75 11.50
CA ARG A 42 9.50 11.19 12.72
C ARG A 42 9.71 10.06 13.73
N GLY A 43 8.85 9.04 13.68
CA GLY A 43 8.91 7.87 14.57
C GLY A 43 9.61 6.65 13.96
N TYR A 44 10.33 6.81 12.84
CA TYR A 44 10.95 5.68 12.14
C TYR A 44 11.96 4.92 13.02
N ASP A 45 12.79 5.63 13.78
CA ASP A 45 13.76 5.01 14.68
C ASP A 45 13.06 4.18 15.77
N GLN A 46 12.02 4.73 16.40
CA GLN A 46 11.23 4.03 17.42
C GLN A 46 10.45 2.85 16.81
N LEU A 47 9.93 3.02 15.59
CA LEU A 47 9.28 1.92 14.87
C LEU A 47 10.25 0.75 14.65
N LEU A 48 11.49 1.05 14.25
CA LEU A 48 12.54 0.05 14.06
C LEU A 48 12.95 -0.59 15.38
N HIS A 49 13.41 0.21 16.37
CA HIS A 49 14.04 -0.29 17.59
C HIS A 49 13.06 -0.77 18.65
N ASP A 50 12.00 0.02 18.90
CA ASP A 50 11.10 -0.27 20.01
C ASP A 50 10.05 -1.31 19.62
N VAL A 51 9.65 -1.37 18.33
CA VAL A 51 8.57 -2.23 17.86
C VAL A 51 9.08 -3.41 17.03
N CYS A 52 9.77 -3.13 15.90
CA CYS A 52 10.07 -4.19 14.92
C CYS A 52 11.15 -5.18 15.42
N LEU A 53 12.25 -4.68 16.01
CA LEU A 53 13.30 -5.55 16.53
C LEU A 53 12.81 -6.43 17.70
N GLN A 54 11.89 -5.91 18.50
CA GLN A 54 11.27 -6.63 19.61
C GLN A 54 10.05 -7.47 19.19
N LYS A 55 9.59 -7.32 17.94
CA LYS A 55 8.41 -8.00 17.37
C LYS A 55 7.13 -7.77 18.18
N LEU A 56 6.98 -6.58 18.75
CA LEU A 56 5.82 -6.25 19.59
C LEU A 56 4.56 -6.06 18.74
N PRO A 57 3.39 -6.62 19.16
CA PRO A 57 2.15 -6.59 18.39
C PRO A 57 1.44 -5.23 18.47
N VAL A 58 2.06 -4.21 17.90
CA VAL A 58 1.49 -2.87 17.73
C VAL A 58 0.81 -2.79 16.37
N VAL A 59 -0.43 -2.30 16.33
CA VAL A 59 -1.15 -2.01 15.09
C VAL A 59 -1.02 -0.52 14.75
N PHE A 60 -0.51 -0.21 13.57
CA PHE A 60 -0.40 1.17 13.07
C PHE A 60 -1.52 1.45 12.08
N GLY A 61 -2.42 2.38 12.42
CA GLY A 61 -3.41 2.95 11.50
C GLY A 61 -2.80 4.17 10.80
N ILE A 62 -2.31 3.99 9.57
CA ILE A 62 -1.59 5.02 8.81
C ILE A 62 -2.57 5.77 7.93
N ASP A 63 -3.07 6.88 8.44
CA ASP A 63 -4.01 7.77 7.74
C ASP A 63 -3.28 8.69 6.76
N ARG A 64 -3.99 9.23 5.78
CA ARG A 64 -3.44 10.11 4.74
C ARG A 64 -2.28 9.47 3.95
N ALA A 65 -2.35 8.17 3.70
CA ALA A 65 -1.42 7.53 2.80
C ALA A 65 -1.67 7.98 1.35
N GLY A 66 -0.60 8.16 0.58
CA GLY A 66 -0.67 8.61 -0.80
C GLY A 66 -0.92 10.11 -0.94
N LEU A 67 -1.61 10.49 -2.00
CA LEU A 67 -1.97 11.87 -2.30
C LEU A 67 -3.08 12.36 -1.38
N VAL A 68 -2.93 13.57 -0.83
CA VAL A 68 -3.81 14.14 0.21
C VAL A 68 -4.62 15.36 -0.26
N GLY A 69 -4.46 15.75 -1.51
CA GLY A 69 -5.24 16.83 -2.10
C GLY A 69 -4.89 18.21 -1.52
N ALA A 70 -5.89 18.90 -0.99
CA ALA A 70 -5.76 20.25 -0.49
C ALA A 70 -4.84 20.42 0.75
N ASP A 71 -4.48 19.34 1.43
CA ASP A 71 -3.52 19.40 2.56
C ASP A 71 -2.10 19.74 2.09
N GLY A 72 -1.79 19.56 0.80
CA GLY A 72 -0.61 20.05 0.13
C GLY A 72 0.68 19.27 0.38
N GLU A 73 1.78 19.86 -0.05
CA GLU A 73 3.12 19.25 -0.13
C GLU A 73 3.62 18.63 1.18
N THR A 74 3.37 19.30 2.30
CA THR A 74 3.86 18.87 3.61
C THR A 74 3.11 17.68 4.20
N HIS A 75 1.99 17.30 3.58
CA HIS A 75 1.11 16.24 4.08
C HIS A 75 1.03 15.02 3.16
N GLN A 76 1.68 15.05 1.99
CA GLN A 76 1.69 13.91 1.07
C GLN A 76 2.26 12.65 1.75
N GLY A 77 1.48 11.58 1.76
CA GLY A 77 1.81 10.31 2.41
C GLY A 77 2.41 9.29 1.45
N VAL A 78 3.36 9.73 0.61
CA VAL A 78 3.86 8.93 -0.53
C VAL A 78 5.11 8.11 -0.21
N TYR A 79 5.73 8.30 0.95
CA TYR A 79 7.00 7.67 1.31
C TYR A 79 6.87 6.46 2.23
N ASP A 80 5.66 6.18 2.75
CA ASP A 80 5.44 5.12 3.74
C ASP A 80 5.81 3.72 3.21
N ILE A 81 5.42 3.35 2.00
CA ILE A 81 5.77 2.05 1.40
C ILE A 81 7.29 1.90 1.34
N ALA A 82 8.01 2.96 0.98
CA ALA A 82 9.46 2.95 0.87
C ALA A 82 10.12 2.68 2.23
N TYR A 83 9.82 3.47 3.26
CA TYR A 83 10.49 3.28 4.55
C TYR A 83 10.03 2.01 5.28
N PHE A 84 8.79 1.54 5.10
CA PHE A 84 8.37 0.23 5.61
C PHE A 84 9.15 -0.92 4.96
N SER A 85 9.51 -0.80 3.69
CA SER A 85 10.30 -1.82 2.98
C SER A 85 11.73 -1.98 3.51
N THR A 86 12.23 -0.99 4.27
CA THR A 86 13.56 -1.01 4.88
C THR A 86 13.57 -1.60 6.29
N LEU A 87 12.38 -1.81 6.89
CA LEU A 87 12.27 -2.40 8.22
C LEU A 87 12.60 -3.90 8.21
N PRO A 88 13.06 -4.45 9.32
CA PRO A 88 13.31 -5.89 9.43
C PRO A 88 12.06 -6.71 9.06
N ARG A 89 12.27 -7.88 8.46
CA ARG A 89 11.17 -8.81 8.19
C ARG A 89 10.47 -9.16 9.51
N GLY A 90 9.20 -8.85 9.62
CA GLY A 90 8.44 -9.08 10.85
C GLY A 90 7.35 -8.03 11.08
N ILE A 91 7.25 -7.02 10.23
CA ILE A 91 6.10 -6.12 10.17
C ILE A 91 5.32 -6.37 8.89
N LYS A 92 4.00 -6.34 8.97
CA LYS A 92 3.11 -6.41 7.81
C LYS A 92 2.59 -5.02 7.47
N LEU A 93 2.64 -4.65 6.18
CA LEU A 93 2.04 -3.42 5.68
C LEU A 93 0.92 -3.77 4.71
N PHE A 94 -0.31 -3.47 5.08
CA PHE A 94 -1.50 -3.62 4.25
C PHE A 94 -1.95 -2.30 3.63
N SER A 95 -2.57 -2.40 2.45
CA SER A 95 -3.16 -1.28 1.73
C SER A 95 -4.56 -1.68 1.21
N PRO A 96 -5.62 -1.38 1.97
CA PRO A 96 -6.98 -1.76 1.60
C PRO A 96 -7.49 -0.98 0.40
N SER A 97 -8.21 -1.64 -0.49
CA SER A 97 -8.87 -1.06 -1.66
C SER A 97 -10.35 -0.73 -1.43
N SER A 98 -10.90 -1.12 -0.28
CA SER A 98 -12.29 -0.87 0.11
C SER A 98 -12.45 -0.74 1.62
N THR A 99 -13.58 -0.15 2.04
CA THR A 99 -13.93 -0.04 3.46
C THR A 99 -14.06 -1.42 4.12
N ASN A 100 -14.63 -2.40 3.43
CA ASN A 100 -14.78 -3.76 3.97
C ASN A 100 -13.42 -4.43 4.16
N GLU A 101 -12.51 -4.22 3.22
CA GLU A 101 -11.14 -4.74 3.32
C GLU A 101 -10.35 -4.06 4.45
N LEU A 102 -10.53 -2.75 4.65
CA LEU A 102 -9.96 -2.03 5.80
C LEU A 102 -10.42 -2.62 7.14
N CYS A 103 -11.73 -2.85 7.29
CA CYS A 103 -12.27 -3.47 8.50
C CYS A 103 -11.71 -4.88 8.72
N ALA A 104 -11.70 -5.71 7.68
CA ALA A 104 -11.16 -7.07 7.76
C ALA A 104 -9.65 -7.09 8.10
N MET A 105 -8.87 -6.16 7.54
CA MET A 105 -7.45 -6.00 7.85
C MET A 105 -7.23 -5.57 9.31
N LEU A 106 -8.06 -4.67 9.84
CA LEU A 106 -7.97 -4.26 11.24
C LEU A 106 -8.29 -5.41 12.19
N ASP A 107 -9.38 -6.13 11.93
CA ASP A 107 -9.75 -7.31 12.72
C ASP A 107 -8.63 -8.35 12.68
N TYR A 108 -8.07 -8.61 11.51
CA TYR A 108 -6.94 -9.52 11.34
C TYR A 108 -5.68 -9.04 12.07
N ALA A 109 -5.30 -7.77 11.93
CA ALA A 109 -4.13 -7.18 12.57
C ALA A 109 -4.17 -7.34 14.10
N LEU A 110 -5.36 -7.21 14.69
CA LEU A 110 -5.55 -7.38 16.14
C LEU A 110 -5.38 -8.85 16.63
N THR A 111 -5.41 -9.83 15.72
CA THR A 111 -5.15 -11.24 16.06
C THR A 111 -3.67 -11.60 16.00
N LEU A 112 -2.84 -10.77 15.35
CA LEU A 112 -1.43 -11.07 15.15
C LEU A 112 -0.60 -10.84 16.43
N ASP A 113 0.41 -11.68 16.61
CA ASP A 113 1.45 -11.52 17.64
C ASP A 113 2.74 -10.90 17.05
N MET A 114 2.56 -9.96 16.15
CA MET A 114 3.64 -9.24 15.47
C MET A 114 3.14 -7.85 15.04
N PRO A 115 4.04 -6.89 14.78
CA PRO A 115 3.63 -5.56 14.35
C PRO A 115 2.94 -5.60 12.99
N CYS A 116 1.93 -4.75 12.85
CA CYS A 116 1.14 -4.62 11.63
C CYS A 116 0.78 -3.17 11.36
N ALA A 117 0.82 -2.77 10.11
CA ALA A 117 0.43 -1.45 9.66
C ALA A 117 -0.63 -1.55 8.54
N ILE A 118 -1.60 -0.67 8.59
CA ILE A 118 -2.65 -0.54 7.57
C ILE A 118 -2.61 0.89 7.08
N ARG A 119 -2.19 1.09 5.81
CA ARG A 119 -2.15 2.41 5.18
C ARG A 119 -3.43 2.67 4.39
N TYR A 120 -4.08 3.79 4.62
CA TYR A 120 -5.32 4.17 3.93
C TYR A 120 -5.33 5.66 3.59
N ASN A 121 -5.99 5.98 2.48
CA ASN A 121 -6.03 7.32 1.92
C ASN A 121 -6.97 8.26 2.70
N ARG A 122 -6.80 9.56 2.48
CA ARG A 122 -7.77 10.58 2.86
C ARG A 122 -9.06 10.40 2.03
N GLY A 123 -10.21 10.38 2.70
CA GLY A 123 -11.51 10.28 2.05
C GLY A 123 -12.12 8.88 2.13
N LEU A 124 -13.20 8.68 1.38
CA LEU A 124 -13.96 7.43 1.41
C LEU A 124 -13.35 6.42 0.44
N LEU A 125 -13.16 5.20 0.92
CA LEU A 125 -12.95 4.03 0.07
C LEU A 125 -14.32 3.49 -0.38
N PRO A 126 -14.41 2.90 -1.59
CA PRO A 126 -15.64 2.25 -2.03
C PRO A 126 -16.00 1.10 -1.11
N SER A 127 -17.30 0.79 -1.02
CA SER A 127 -17.73 -0.47 -0.43
C SER A 127 -17.63 -1.55 -1.50
N ARG A 128 -16.80 -2.56 -1.26
CA ARG A 128 -16.63 -3.73 -2.12
C ARG A 128 -16.59 -4.96 -1.22
N GLU A 129 -17.29 -6.01 -1.60
CA GLU A 129 -17.17 -7.27 -0.89
C GLU A 129 -15.73 -7.79 -0.95
N CYS A 130 -15.21 -8.21 0.19
CA CYS A 130 -13.94 -8.92 0.23
C CYS A 130 -14.14 -10.32 -0.34
N SER A 131 -13.17 -10.81 -1.10
CA SER A 131 -13.19 -12.20 -1.56
C SER A 131 -13.17 -13.14 -0.35
N HIS A 132 -14.24 -13.89 -0.17
CA HIS A 132 -14.32 -14.89 0.89
C HIS A 132 -13.36 -16.04 0.61
N GLY A 133 -12.61 -16.47 1.64
CA GLY A 133 -11.78 -17.68 1.60
C GLY A 133 -10.33 -17.50 1.18
N THR A 134 -9.87 -16.29 0.83
CA THR A 134 -8.45 -16.00 0.62
C THR A 134 -7.85 -15.33 1.86
N SER A 135 -6.64 -15.73 2.24
CA SER A 135 -5.88 -15.04 3.29
C SER A 135 -5.66 -13.59 2.91
N LEU A 136 -5.76 -12.66 3.87
CA LEU A 136 -5.42 -11.25 3.65
C LEU A 136 -3.94 -11.04 3.28
N GLU A 137 -3.09 -12.02 3.56
CA GLU A 137 -1.67 -12.02 3.18
C GLU A 137 -1.43 -12.45 1.73
N ASP A 138 -2.43 -13.00 1.06
CA ASP A 138 -2.36 -13.31 -0.35
C ASP A 138 -2.93 -12.15 -1.17
N TRP A 139 -2.36 -11.89 -2.32
CA TRP A 139 -2.91 -10.92 -3.25
C TRP A 139 -4.19 -11.45 -3.90
N GLU A 140 -5.18 -10.59 -4.05
CA GLU A 140 -6.45 -10.98 -4.63
C GLU A 140 -6.39 -10.92 -6.16
N ILE A 141 -6.69 -12.04 -6.81
CA ILE A 141 -6.75 -12.11 -8.27
C ILE A 141 -8.15 -11.66 -8.71
N ILE A 142 -8.26 -10.44 -9.25
CA ILE A 142 -9.49 -9.89 -9.82
C ILE A 142 -9.74 -10.43 -11.23
N LYS A 143 -8.70 -10.43 -12.07
CA LYS A 143 -8.64 -11.08 -13.37
C LYS A 143 -7.35 -11.90 -13.44
N ARG A 144 -7.44 -13.14 -13.87
CA ARG A 144 -6.26 -14.03 -13.95
C ARG A 144 -5.10 -13.34 -14.66
N PRO A 145 -3.86 -13.45 -14.14
CA PRO A 145 -2.67 -12.94 -14.79
C PRO A 145 -2.54 -13.41 -16.23
N LYS A 146 -2.08 -12.53 -17.11
CA LYS A 146 -1.89 -12.74 -18.54
C LYS A 146 -0.56 -12.17 -18.99
N CYS A 147 -0.27 -12.21 -20.31
CA CYS A 147 0.96 -11.63 -20.87
C CYS A 147 1.19 -10.18 -20.43
N VAL A 148 0.12 -9.39 -20.35
CA VAL A 148 0.12 -8.08 -19.67
C VAL A 148 -0.76 -8.18 -18.43
N THR A 149 -0.22 -7.82 -17.28
CA THR A 149 -0.95 -7.87 -16.01
C THR A 149 -0.74 -6.57 -15.25
N VAL A 150 -1.81 -6.07 -14.64
CA VAL A 150 -1.77 -4.89 -13.76
C VAL A 150 -1.84 -5.36 -12.31
N ALA A 151 -0.93 -4.90 -11.48
CA ALA A 151 -0.96 -5.07 -10.03
C ALA A 151 -1.16 -3.69 -9.38
N ALA A 152 -2.35 -3.46 -8.86
CA ALA A 152 -2.72 -2.18 -8.24
C ALA A 152 -2.88 -2.31 -6.73
N THR A 153 -2.62 -1.24 -6.00
CA THR A 153 -2.74 -1.21 -4.54
C THR A 153 -3.65 -0.10 -4.05
N GLY A 154 -4.32 -0.37 -2.94
CA GLY A 154 -5.15 0.59 -2.23
C GLY A 154 -6.26 1.18 -3.09
N ARG A 155 -6.53 2.48 -2.93
CA ARG A 155 -7.59 3.19 -3.65
C ARG A 155 -7.47 3.13 -5.18
N LEU A 156 -6.24 2.97 -5.70
CA LEU A 156 -5.99 2.96 -7.14
C LEU A 156 -6.41 1.66 -7.84
N LEU A 157 -6.78 0.62 -7.08
CA LEU A 157 -7.38 -0.58 -7.65
C LEU A 157 -8.64 -0.25 -8.46
N GLN A 158 -9.44 0.73 -8.03
CA GLN A 158 -10.65 1.14 -8.75
C GLN A 158 -10.32 1.76 -10.12
N ASN A 159 -9.35 2.67 -10.17
CA ASN A 159 -8.90 3.29 -11.43
C ASN A 159 -8.30 2.23 -12.38
N ALA A 160 -7.49 1.33 -11.82
CA ALA A 160 -6.89 0.24 -12.58
C ALA A 160 -7.94 -0.75 -13.12
N ALA A 161 -8.96 -1.09 -12.33
CA ALA A 161 -10.04 -1.97 -12.76
C ALA A 161 -10.83 -1.37 -13.93
N ALA A 162 -11.19 -0.09 -13.84
CA ALA A 162 -11.86 0.64 -14.92
C ALA A 162 -10.96 0.76 -16.17
N ALA A 163 -9.66 0.98 -16.00
CA ALA A 163 -8.70 1.02 -17.10
C ALA A 163 -8.55 -0.32 -17.81
N CYS A 164 -8.71 -1.44 -17.10
CA CYS A 164 -8.64 -2.81 -17.62
C CYS A 164 -9.96 -3.31 -18.22
N GLU A 165 -11.04 -2.52 -18.17
CA GLU A 165 -12.34 -2.96 -18.67
C GLU A 165 -12.31 -3.18 -20.19
N GLY A 166 -12.85 -4.33 -20.64
CA GLY A 166 -12.88 -4.73 -22.05
C GLY A 166 -11.51 -5.14 -22.62
N LEU A 167 -10.42 -5.12 -21.85
CA LEU A 167 -9.09 -5.55 -22.30
C LEU A 167 -8.77 -6.98 -21.86
N ASP A 168 -7.98 -7.68 -22.68
CA ASP A 168 -7.48 -9.02 -22.40
C ASP A 168 -6.18 -8.95 -21.56
N VAL A 169 -6.30 -8.43 -20.35
CA VAL A 169 -5.19 -8.25 -19.39
C VAL A 169 -5.55 -8.83 -18.03
N GLY A 170 -4.54 -9.23 -17.25
CA GLY A 170 -4.71 -9.61 -15.86
C GLY A 170 -4.87 -8.40 -14.93
N LEU A 171 -5.49 -8.60 -13.76
CA LEU A 171 -5.60 -7.59 -12.71
C LEU A 171 -5.50 -8.25 -11.34
N VAL A 172 -4.61 -7.74 -10.51
CA VAL A 172 -4.34 -8.21 -9.15
C VAL A 172 -4.42 -7.04 -8.17
N ASN A 173 -5.09 -7.25 -7.04
CA ASN A 173 -5.07 -6.36 -5.89
C ASN A 173 -3.88 -6.73 -5.00
N ALA A 174 -2.82 -5.93 -5.06
CA ALA A 174 -1.62 -6.07 -4.23
C ALA A 174 -1.85 -5.45 -2.86
N ARG A 175 -2.60 -6.13 -2.00
CA ARG A 175 -3.08 -5.59 -0.71
C ARG A 175 -2.09 -5.75 0.45
N LEU A 176 -1.11 -6.68 0.37
CA LEU A 176 0.04 -6.79 1.28
C LEU A 176 1.29 -6.27 0.56
N LEU A 177 1.87 -5.20 1.10
CA LEU A 177 3.01 -4.48 0.50
C LEU A 177 4.35 -4.75 1.20
N CYS A 178 4.30 -5.30 2.41
CA CYS A 178 5.45 -5.72 3.17
C CYS A 178 5.06 -6.87 4.11
N PRO A 179 5.81 -7.98 4.11
CA PRO A 179 6.83 -8.34 3.13
C PRO A 179 6.22 -8.76 1.79
N ILE A 180 6.90 -8.46 0.69
CA ILE A 180 6.61 -9.11 -0.59
C ILE A 180 7.44 -10.39 -0.66
N GLU A 181 6.78 -11.54 -0.77
CA GLU A 181 7.38 -12.86 -0.77
C GLU A 181 7.41 -13.46 -2.18
N GLU A 182 8.15 -14.56 -2.35
CA GLU A 182 8.29 -15.26 -3.62
C GLU A 182 6.94 -15.69 -4.22
N LYS A 183 6.01 -16.17 -3.38
CA LYS A 183 4.65 -16.55 -3.82
C LYS A 183 3.91 -15.42 -4.56
N HIS A 184 4.24 -14.14 -4.27
CA HIS A 184 3.61 -13.01 -4.93
C HIS A 184 4.16 -12.78 -6.34
N ILE A 185 5.45 -13.05 -6.58
CA ILE A 185 6.04 -12.96 -7.92
C ILE A 185 5.67 -14.16 -8.79
N GLU A 186 5.51 -15.34 -8.21
CA GLU A 186 5.07 -16.55 -8.89
C GLU A 186 3.70 -16.41 -9.55
N LEU A 187 2.83 -15.53 -9.02
CA LEU A 187 1.55 -15.19 -9.67
C LEU A 187 1.73 -14.72 -11.11
N PHE A 188 2.90 -14.20 -11.46
CA PHE A 188 3.19 -13.57 -12.75
C PHE A 188 4.08 -14.42 -13.67
N GLU A 189 4.17 -15.72 -13.45
CA GLU A 189 5.02 -16.63 -14.27
C GLU A 189 4.79 -16.49 -15.78
N ASN A 190 3.55 -16.26 -16.19
CA ASN A 190 3.14 -16.10 -17.58
C ASN A 190 3.02 -14.64 -18.02
N THR A 191 3.46 -13.69 -17.18
CA THR A 191 3.40 -12.25 -17.46
C THR A 191 4.72 -11.80 -18.08
N ARG A 192 4.65 -11.19 -19.25
CA ARG A 192 5.79 -10.58 -19.95
C ARG A 192 5.94 -9.11 -19.59
N CYS A 193 4.82 -8.43 -19.30
CA CYS A 193 4.80 -7.04 -18.85
C CYS A 193 3.88 -6.91 -17.63
N LEU A 194 4.47 -6.56 -16.49
CA LEU A 194 3.76 -6.21 -15.27
C LEU A 194 3.69 -4.69 -15.14
N ILE A 195 2.48 -4.15 -14.98
CA ILE A 195 2.26 -2.73 -14.71
C ILE A 195 1.87 -2.61 -13.24
N THR A 196 2.69 -1.95 -12.42
CA THR A 196 2.35 -1.67 -11.02
C THR A 196 1.69 -0.30 -10.91
N VAL A 197 0.66 -0.19 -10.08
CA VAL A 197 -0.08 1.06 -9.86
C VAL A 197 -0.21 1.33 -8.37
N GLU A 198 0.40 2.41 -7.91
CA GLU A 198 0.42 2.80 -6.51
C GLU A 198 0.26 4.31 -6.31
N ASP A 199 -0.25 4.72 -5.16
CA ASP A 199 -0.23 6.11 -4.71
C ASP A 199 0.97 6.41 -3.78
N GLY A 200 1.97 5.53 -3.80
CA GLY A 200 3.30 5.70 -3.23
C GLY A 200 4.28 6.31 -4.23
N ASN A 201 5.50 6.54 -3.78
CA ASN A 201 6.59 7.03 -4.64
C ASN A 201 7.00 5.97 -5.67
N ALA A 202 6.94 6.30 -6.95
CA ALA A 202 7.20 5.37 -8.06
C ALA A 202 8.62 4.80 -8.06
N ASP A 203 9.61 5.57 -7.58
CA ASP A 203 11.03 5.19 -7.63
C ASP A 203 11.43 4.26 -6.48
N THR A 204 10.68 4.27 -5.36
CA THR A 204 11.07 3.57 -4.13
C THR A 204 9.95 2.74 -3.48
N GLY A 205 8.73 2.82 -4.02
CA GLY A 205 7.55 2.19 -3.47
C GLY A 205 7.38 0.72 -3.85
N PHE A 206 6.13 0.33 -4.05
CA PHE A 206 5.72 -1.03 -4.41
C PHE A 206 6.29 -1.48 -5.77
N GLY A 207 6.18 -0.61 -6.79
CA GLY A 207 6.67 -0.90 -8.14
C GLY A 207 8.18 -1.13 -8.17
N ALA A 208 8.95 -0.35 -7.43
CA ALA A 208 10.40 -0.53 -7.33
C ALA A 208 10.77 -1.88 -6.70
N GLN A 209 10.04 -2.32 -5.67
CA GLN A 209 10.22 -3.64 -5.06
C GLN A 209 9.91 -4.76 -6.07
N MET A 210 8.83 -4.62 -6.85
CA MET A 210 8.47 -5.57 -7.90
C MET A 210 9.50 -5.61 -9.02
N SER A 211 10.03 -4.45 -9.44
CA SER A 211 11.10 -4.37 -10.43
C SER A 211 12.36 -5.12 -9.99
N ARG A 212 12.75 -4.98 -8.71
CA ARG A 212 13.90 -5.70 -8.13
C ARG A 212 13.67 -7.21 -8.11
N LEU A 213 12.47 -7.66 -7.74
CA LEU A 213 12.12 -9.08 -7.72
C LEU A 213 12.06 -9.65 -9.14
N ALA A 214 11.45 -8.95 -10.09
CA ALA A 214 11.37 -9.35 -11.48
C ALA A 214 12.77 -9.50 -12.11
N ALA A 215 13.70 -8.59 -11.80
CA ALA A 215 15.08 -8.67 -12.27
C ALA A 215 15.80 -9.94 -11.76
N ALA A 216 15.48 -10.40 -10.55
CA ALA A 216 16.03 -11.66 -10.02
C ALA A 216 15.47 -12.91 -10.72
N HIS A 217 14.23 -12.85 -11.23
CA HIS A 217 13.56 -13.93 -11.95
C HIS A 217 13.74 -13.88 -13.48
N GLY A 218 14.26 -12.80 -14.04
CA GLY A 218 14.94 -12.77 -15.36
C GLY A 218 14.04 -12.71 -16.61
N LYS A 219 12.71 -12.51 -16.54
CA LYS A 219 11.86 -12.62 -17.76
C LYS A 219 10.72 -11.59 -17.89
N MET A 220 10.52 -10.72 -16.95
CA MET A 220 9.36 -9.83 -16.91
C MET A 220 9.79 -8.38 -16.94
N ARG A 221 9.26 -7.61 -17.90
CA ARG A 221 9.37 -6.15 -17.87
C ARG A 221 8.40 -5.60 -16.81
N VAL A 222 8.86 -4.64 -16.01
CA VAL A 222 7.99 -3.94 -15.06
C VAL A 222 7.88 -2.47 -15.45
N VAL A 223 6.66 -1.94 -15.44
CA VAL A 223 6.35 -0.52 -15.65
C VAL A 223 5.73 0.00 -14.36
N ASN A 224 6.44 0.90 -13.67
CA ASN A 224 5.99 1.45 -12.40
C ASN A 224 5.19 2.73 -12.62
N LEU A 225 3.94 2.75 -12.19
CA LEU A 225 3.06 3.92 -12.17
C LEU A 225 2.78 4.30 -10.73
N GLY A 226 3.17 5.49 -10.34
CA GLY A 226 3.05 6.01 -8.99
C GLY A 226 3.32 7.50 -8.94
N VAL A 227 3.42 8.05 -7.75
CA VAL A 227 3.71 9.46 -7.54
C VAL A 227 5.20 9.72 -7.87
N PRO A 228 5.51 10.67 -8.77
CA PRO A 228 6.90 11.00 -9.09
C PRO A 228 7.63 11.57 -7.87
N ASN A 229 8.95 11.40 -7.82
CA ASN A 229 9.78 11.86 -6.70
C ASN A 229 10.06 13.37 -6.76
N ILE A 230 8.99 14.15 -6.79
CA ILE A 230 9.00 15.62 -6.76
C ILE A 230 7.91 16.11 -5.78
N PRO A 231 8.02 17.33 -5.25
CA PRO A 231 6.93 17.92 -4.48
C PRO A 231 5.64 17.99 -5.30
N ILE A 232 4.52 17.57 -4.69
CA ILE A 232 3.19 17.63 -5.32
C ILE A 232 2.38 18.72 -4.62
N GLU A 233 2.05 19.77 -5.37
CA GLU A 233 1.34 20.94 -4.87
C GLU A 233 -0.08 20.61 -4.38
N ALA A 234 -0.64 21.52 -3.56
CA ALA A 234 -2.01 21.44 -3.10
C ALA A 234 -2.98 21.58 -4.29
N ALA A 235 -3.86 20.60 -4.45
CA ALA A 235 -4.88 20.56 -5.49
C ALA A 235 -6.01 19.63 -5.05
N SER A 236 -6.99 19.32 -5.88
CA SER A 236 -7.88 18.19 -5.64
C SER A 236 -7.15 16.85 -5.88
N ILE A 237 -7.61 15.77 -5.26
CA ILE A 237 -7.06 14.42 -5.52
C ILE A 237 -7.13 14.07 -7.01
N ALA A 238 -8.21 14.47 -7.70
CA ALA A 238 -8.36 14.19 -9.12
C ALA A 238 -7.32 14.92 -9.99
N GLU A 239 -7.00 16.18 -9.66
CA GLU A 239 -5.95 16.95 -10.35
C GLU A 239 -4.55 16.36 -10.04
N GLN A 240 -4.31 15.96 -8.80
CA GLN A 240 -3.06 15.28 -8.42
C GLN A 240 -2.92 13.92 -9.13
N ASP A 241 -3.99 13.12 -9.21
CA ASP A 241 -4.01 11.86 -9.96
C ASP A 241 -3.75 12.10 -11.45
N ASP A 242 -4.34 13.16 -12.01
CA ASP A 242 -4.10 13.51 -13.41
C ASP A 242 -2.64 13.91 -13.61
N PHE A 243 -2.10 14.77 -12.78
CA PHE A 243 -0.69 15.18 -12.84
C PHE A 243 0.27 13.97 -12.76
N CYS A 244 0.00 13.03 -11.85
CA CYS A 244 0.82 11.83 -11.65
C CYS A 244 0.58 10.71 -12.68
N GLY A 245 -0.37 10.88 -13.60
CA GLY A 245 -0.68 9.84 -14.59
C GLY A 245 -1.51 8.67 -14.06
N LEU A 246 -2.22 8.85 -12.95
CA LEU A 246 -2.94 7.80 -12.22
C LEU A 246 -4.46 7.78 -12.48
N THR A 247 -4.95 8.64 -13.39
CA THR A 247 -6.35 8.60 -13.83
C THR A 247 -6.64 7.35 -14.68
N THR A 248 -7.88 6.93 -14.72
CA THR A 248 -8.32 5.75 -15.52
C THR A 248 -7.88 5.86 -16.97
N GLU A 249 -8.00 7.04 -17.59
CA GLU A 249 -7.66 7.28 -19.00
C GLU A 249 -6.15 7.13 -19.23
N LYS A 250 -5.33 7.72 -18.34
CA LYS A 250 -3.86 7.66 -18.45
C LYS A 250 -3.34 6.26 -18.18
N LEU A 251 -3.89 5.56 -17.18
CA LEU A 251 -3.58 4.16 -16.92
C LEU A 251 -3.94 3.28 -18.14
N ARG A 252 -5.14 3.48 -18.72
CA ARG A 252 -5.58 2.72 -19.89
C ARG A 252 -4.65 2.90 -21.08
N LYS A 253 -4.16 4.12 -21.31
CA LYS A 253 -3.20 4.39 -22.38
C LYS A 253 -1.92 3.56 -22.21
N VAL A 254 -1.32 3.56 -21.03
CA VAL A 254 -0.12 2.76 -20.74
C VAL A 254 -0.37 1.26 -20.89
N ILE A 255 -1.54 0.78 -20.45
CA ILE A 255 -1.92 -0.64 -20.60
C ILE A 255 -2.01 -1.01 -22.08
N LEU A 256 -2.63 -0.19 -22.93
CA LEU A 256 -2.74 -0.45 -24.36
C LEU A 256 -1.36 -0.45 -25.05
N GLU A 257 -0.50 0.49 -24.73
CA GLU A 257 0.89 0.53 -25.22
C GLU A 257 1.66 -0.74 -24.84
N ALA A 258 1.49 -1.22 -23.60
CA ALA A 258 2.10 -2.46 -23.16
C ALA A 258 1.55 -3.70 -23.89
N VAL A 259 0.25 -3.75 -24.16
CA VAL A 259 -0.38 -4.83 -24.94
C VAL A 259 0.14 -4.85 -26.37
N GLU A 260 0.29 -3.71 -27.01
CA GLU A 260 0.84 -3.59 -28.36
C GLU A 260 2.31 -4.04 -28.41
N ALA A 261 3.13 -3.59 -27.46
CA ALA A 261 4.53 -3.96 -27.36
C ALA A 261 4.73 -5.49 -27.21
N VAL A 262 3.92 -6.15 -26.35
CA VAL A 262 4.01 -7.61 -26.15
C VAL A 262 3.53 -8.42 -27.35
N ARG A 263 2.67 -7.86 -28.21
CA ARG A 263 2.20 -8.52 -29.44
C ARG A 263 3.20 -8.46 -30.59
N GLY A 264 4.07 -7.45 -30.58
CA GLY A 264 5.09 -7.24 -31.61
C GLY A 264 6.36 -8.05 -31.41
N ASP A 265 6.56 -8.57 -30.21
CA ASP A 265 7.66 -9.47 -29.85
C ASP A 265 7.24 -10.96 -29.99
#